data_6affa52e00cf7d19a5488ea41b00cfb7
#
_entry.id   6affa52e00cf7d19a5488ea41b00cfb7
#
_cell.length_a   1.000
_cell.length_b   1.000
_cell.length_c   1.000
_cell.angle_alpha   90.00
_cell.angle_beta   90.00
_cell.angle_gamma   90.00
#
_symmetry.space_group_name_H-M   'P 1'
#
loop_
_entity.id
_entity.type
_entity.pdbx_description
1 polymer ?
#
loop_
_entity_poly.entity_id
_entity_poly.type
_entity_poly.pdbx_seq_one_letter_code
_entity_poly.pdbx_strand_id
1 'polypeptide(L)'
;MYNFACKTDAMQDIRKAVLTLEDGSKFEGYSFGYEGPCAGEVVFNTAMTGYPESLTDPSYEGQILVTTYPILGNYGVPSADKSTEANVCDYFESSRIHCEAIVCQDYSWVPSHWQSARSLADWLKEEKIPGIYGIDTRALTKLLRDKGSMLGKITFEGGEDIEFRDPNTENLIDKVSTKEVVEFGEGEKRVVLVDCGTKYNIIRCLTRRGVRVTLVPWDYDFTQIPYDGLFISNGPGNPEFADKTVENIRKAFEIGKPICGICMGNQLLSRAAGAKIYKLKYGHRGHNQPVRLTGTDKCFITSQNHGFAVDNATIPADWEPHFINMNDGTNEGIRHKTKPFFSAQFHPEASSGPKDTEFIFDEFIKLL
;
A
#
# COMPACT_ATOMS: atom_id res chain seq x y z
N MET A 1 -10.66 -31.40 -32.01
CA MET A 1 -10.91 -30.16 -32.77
C MET A 1 -11.71 -29.22 -31.87
N TYR A 2 -11.03 -28.37 -31.14
CA TYR A 2 -11.69 -27.34 -30.34
C TYR A 2 -12.07 -26.18 -31.27
N ASN A 3 -13.37 -25.93 -31.35
CA ASN A 3 -13.92 -24.84 -32.14
C ASN A 3 -13.53 -23.50 -31.51
N PHE A 4 -12.53 -22.83 -32.04
CA PHE A 4 -12.26 -21.41 -31.79
C PHE A 4 -13.28 -20.58 -32.58
N ALA A 5 -14.54 -20.65 -32.19
CA ALA A 5 -15.51 -19.60 -32.50
C ALA A 5 -15.14 -18.40 -31.62
N CYS A 6 -14.32 -17.52 -32.14
CA CYS A 6 -14.02 -16.23 -31.59
C CYS A 6 -15.36 -15.54 -31.28
N LYS A 7 -15.60 -15.21 -30.02
CA LYS A 7 -16.72 -14.37 -29.60
C LYS A 7 -16.47 -12.95 -30.11
N THR A 8 -16.67 -12.74 -31.39
CA THR A 8 -16.63 -11.41 -32.05
C THR A 8 -17.81 -10.53 -31.63
N ASP A 9 -18.85 -11.08 -31.03
CA ASP A 9 -20.04 -10.33 -30.60
C ASP A 9 -19.88 -9.61 -29.24
N ALA A 10 -18.85 -9.95 -28.43
CA ALA A 10 -18.60 -9.30 -27.13
C ALA A 10 -17.79 -8.00 -27.24
N MET A 11 -17.26 -7.66 -28.42
CA MET A 11 -16.43 -6.47 -28.63
C MET A 11 -17.22 -5.23 -29.13
N GLN A 12 -18.52 -5.34 -29.39
CA GLN A 12 -19.28 -4.25 -30.02
C GLN A 12 -19.77 -3.15 -29.05
N ASP A 13 -19.65 -3.36 -27.70
CA ASP A 13 -20.14 -2.39 -26.70
C ASP A 13 -19.09 -1.97 -25.67
N ILE A 14 -17.78 -2.09 -25.97
CA ILE A 14 -16.75 -1.66 -25.03
C ILE A 14 -16.62 -0.14 -25.10
N ARG A 15 -16.97 0.53 -23.98
CA ARG A 15 -16.99 1.97 -23.90
C ARG A 15 -15.57 2.55 -23.89
N LYS A 16 -15.33 3.60 -24.67
CA LYS A 16 -14.08 4.35 -24.65
C LYS A 16 -13.93 5.11 -23.33
N ALA A 17 -12.71 5.18 -22.85
CA ALA A 17 -12.32 5.90 -21.65
C ALA A 17 -11.06 6.73 -21.93
N VAL A 18 -10.93 7.85 -21.22
CA VAL A 18 -9.79 8.76 -21.33
C VAL A 18 -9.26 9.05 -19.95
N LEU A 19 -7.97 8.76 -19.73
CA LEU A 19 -7.22 9.30 -18.61
C LEU A 19 -6.65 10.66 -19.01
N THR A 20 -7.06 11.72 -18.34
CA THR A 20 -6.53 13.07 -18.51
C THR A 20 -5.70 13.44 -17.29
N LEU A 21 -4.45 13.89 -17.48
CA LEU A 21 -3.59 14.39 -16.44
C LEU A 21 -3.71 15.90 -16.27
N GLU A 22 -3.32 16.43 -15.12
CA GLU A 22 -3.39 17.87 -14.82
C GLU A 22 -2.55 18.75 -15.74
N ASP A 23 -1.52 18.19 -16.38
CA ASP A 23 -0.72 18.90 -17.39
C ASP A 23 -1.37 18.93 -18.79
N GLY A 24 -2.59 18.38 -18.93
CA GLY A 24 -3.34 18.28 -20.16
C GLY A 24 -3.04 17.06 -21.03
N SER A 25 -2.09 16.23 -20.65
CA SER A 25 -1.79 14.96 -21.34
C SER A 25 -2.98 14.03 -21.28
N LYS A 26 -3.29 13.35 -22.39
CA LYS A 26 -4.42 12.41 -22.51
C LYS A 26 -3.97 11.06 -23.00
N PHE A 27 -4.53 10.01 -22.40
CA PHE A 27 -4.32 8.62 -22.77
C PHE A 27 -5.68 7.98 -23.01
N GLU A 28 -5.94 7.57 -24.23
CA GLU A 28 -7.18 6.94 -24.65
C GLU A 28 -7.10 5.42 -24.50
N GLY A 29 -8.18 4.81 -24.05
CA GLY A 29 -8.28 3.36 -23.88
C GLY A 29 -9.74 2.92 -23.82
N TYR A 30 -9.99 1.76 -23.25
CA TYR A 30 -11.28 1.09 -23.21
C TYR A 30 -11.59 0.60 -21.81
N SER A 31 -12.89 0.60 -21.44
CA SER A 31 -13.38 0.09 -20.17
C SER A 31 -13.28 -1.44 -20.08
N PHE A 32 -12.89 -1.95 -18.89
CA PHE A 32 -13.11 -3.34 -18.52
C PHE A 32 -13.66 -3.48 -17.08
N GLY A 33 -13.85 -2.37 -16.37
CA GLY A 33 -14.39 -2.31 -15.02
C GLY A 33 -15.73 -1.57 -14.95
N TYR A 34 -15.91 -0.81 -13.85
CA TYR A 34 -17.06 0.09 -13.70
C TYR A 34 -16.88 1.32 -14.59
N GLU A 35 -18.00 1.84 -15.14
CA GLU A 35 -18.00 2.95 -16.09
C GLU A 35 -18.46 4.28 -15.47
N GLY A 36 -18.03 4.55 -14.26
CA GLY A 36 -18.19 5.84 -13.59
C GLY A 36 -16.90 6.66 -13.61
N PRO A 37 -16.99 8.01 -13.70
CA PRO A 37 -15.80 8.84 -13.65
C PRO A 37 -15.14 8.81 -12.27
N CYS A 38 -13.81 8.97 -12.24
CA CYS A 38 -13.03 9.06 -11.00
C CYS A 38 -11.83 10.00 -11.16
N ALA A 39 -11.33 10.53 -10.05
CA ALA A 39 -10.16 11.40 -10.01
C ALA A 39 -9.28 11.06 -8.79
N GLY A 40 -7.97 11.26 -8.94
CA GLY A 40 -7.00 10.99 -7.89
C GLY A 40 -5.56 11.24 -8.33
N GLU A 41 -4.60 10.90 -7.49
CA GLU A 41 -3.18 10.96 -7.84
C GLU A 41 -2.80 9.75 -8.70
N VAL A 42 -2.25 9.99 -9.88
CA VAL A 42 -1.82 8.93 -10.79
C VAL A 42 -0.44 8.44 -10.39
N VAL A 43 -0.36 7.18 -10.03
CA VAL A 43 0.87 6.52 -9.62
C VAL A 43 1.09 5.24 -10.42
N PHE A 44 2.36 4.83 -10.58
CA PHE A 44 2.67 3.59 -11.26
C PHE A 44 3.31 2.57 -10.32
N ASN A 45 3.05 1.29 -10.57
CA ASN A 45 3.69 0.18 -9.87
C ASN A 45 4.39 -0.74 -10.87
N THR A 46 5.63 -1.14 -10.56
CA THR A 46 6.46 -2.02 -11.40
C THR A 46 6.36 -3.50 -11.02
N ALA A 47 5.49 -3.86 -10.10
CA ALA A 47 5.23 -5.25 -9.73
C ALA A 47 4.68 -6.05 -10.92
N MET A 48 5.15 -7.29 -11.06
CA MET A 48 4.73 -8.21 -12.14
C MET A 48 3.51 -9.05 -11.76
N THR A 49 3.24 -9.19 -10.46
CA THR A 49 2.19 -10.03 -9.89
C THR A 49 1.56 -9.33 -8.69
N GLY A 50 0.43 -9.85 -8.18
CA GLY A 50 -0.17 -9.39 -6.93
C GLY A 50 -1.11 -8.20 -7.13
N TYR A 51 -1.85 -8.14 -8.25
CA TYR A 51 -2.82 -7.06 -8.40
C TYR A 51 -4.01 -7.16 -7.41
N PRO A 52 -4.49 -8.35 -6.96
CA PRO A 52 -5.52 -8.39 -5.93
C PRO A 52 -5.05 -7.81 -4.60
N GLU A 53 -3.82 -8.12 -4.22
CA GLU A 53 -3.17 -7.58 -3.02
C GLU A 53 -2.95 -6.07 -3.15
N SER A 54 -2.46 -5.60 -4.29
CA SER A 54 -2.29 -4.16 -4.54
C SER A 54 -3.60 -3.39 -4.54
N LEU A 55 -4.67 -3.94 -5.15
CA LEU A 55 -5.98 -3.30 -5.18
C LEU A 55 -6.60 -3.16 -3.79
N THR A 56 -6.35 -4.14 -2.91
CA THR A 56 -6.88 -4.15 -1.53
C THR A 56 -5.91 -3.56 -0.51
N ASP A 57 -4.73 -3.08 -0.91
CA ASP A 57 -3.80 -2.35 -0.04
C ASP A 57 -4.36 -0.96 0.26
N PRO A 58 -4.70 -0.64 1.53
CA PRO A 58 -5.23 0.68 1.89
C PRO A 58 -4.30 1.84 1.53
N SER A 59 -3.00 1.60 1.35
CA SER A 59 -2.04 2.63 0.95
C SER A 59 -2.31 3.23 -0.44
N TYR A 60 -3.17 2.60 -1.26
CA TYR A 60 -3.61 3.15 -2.54
C TYR A 60 -4.90 3.99 -2.48
N GLU A 61 -5.46 4.24 -1.30
CA GLU A 61 -6.63 5.12 -1.15
C GLU A 61 -6.39 6.48 -1.81
N GLY A 62 -7.31 6.92 -2.68
CA GLY A 62 -7.20 8.18 -3.42
C GLY A 62 -6.29 8.14 -4.66
N GLN A 63 -5.76 6.99 -5.06
CA GLN A 63 -4.81 6.88 -6.18
C GLN A 63 -5.39 6.12 -7.37
N ILE A 64 -5.06 6.58 -8.58
CA ILE A 64 -5.25 5.87 -9.84
C ILE A 64 -4.00 5.03 -10.09
N LEU A 65 -4.12 3.70 -10.02
CA LEU A 65 -3.00 2.78 -10.11
C LEU A 65 -2.71 2.39 -11.56
N VAL A 66 -1.54 2.75 -12.05
CA VAL A 66 -1.02 2.33 -13.36
C VAL A 66 -0.08 1.14 -13.19
N THR A 67 -0.40 0.01 -13.83
CA THR A 67 0.47 -1.16 -13.82
C THR A 67 1.42 -1.12 -15.01
N THR A 68 2.73 -1.25 -14.75
CA THR A 68 3.72 -1.28 -15.83
C THR A 68 3.86 -2.69 -16.44
N TYR A 69 3.47 -3.74 -15.71
CA TYR A 69 3.35 -5.06 -16.27
C TYR A 69 2.21 -5.09 -17.28
N PRO A 70 2.46 -5.57 -18.52
CA PRO A 70 1.57 -5.26 -19.64
C PRO A 70 0.18 -5.89 -19.53
N ILE A 71 0.05 -7.08 -18.91
CA ILE A 71 -1.21 -7.82 -18.88
C ILE A 71 -1.77 -7.96 -17.48
N LEU A 72 -3.07 -7.67 -17.31
CA LEU A 72 -3.84 -7.92 -16.10
C LEU A 72 -5.00 -8.88 -16.32
N GLY A 73 -5.53 -9.47 -15.25
CA GLY A 73 -6.70 -10.35 -15.28
C GLY A 73 -6.39 -11.81 -15.65
N ASN A 74 -5.15 -12.10 -16.05
CA ASN A 74 -4.75 -13.43 -16.55
C ASN A 74 -4.90 -14.56 -15.52
N TYR A 75 -4.79 -14.28 -14.21
CA TYR A 75 -5.01 -15.28 -13.16
C TYR A 75 -6.29 -15.07 -12.34
N GLY A 76 -7.14 -14.10 -12.74
CA GLY A 76 -8.41 -13.83 -12.08
C GLY A 76 -8.25 -13.26 -10.66
N VAL A 77 -9.30 -13.41 -9.87
CA VAL A 77 -9.34 -12.95 -8.48
C VAL A 77 -9.68 -14.15 -7.60
N PRO A 78 -8.92 -14.40 -6.52
CA PRO A 78 -9.19 -15.51 -5.60
C PRO A 78 -10.45 -15.26 -4.76
N SER A 79 -10.91 -16.30 -4.03
CA SER A 79 -12.00 -16.16 -3.07
C SER A 79 -11.62 -15.20 -1.95
N ALA A 80 -12.60 -14.46 -1.44
CA ALA A 80 -12.48 -13.60 -0.27
C ALA A 80 -12.63 -14.37 1.06
N ASP A 81 -12.60 -15.70 1.05
CA ASP A 81 -12.75 -16.51 2.24
C ASP A 81 -11.69 -16.17 3.29
N LYS A 82 -12.12 -16.08 4.54
CA LYS A 82 -11.25 -15.77 5.65
C LYS A 82 -10.35 -16.94 6.01
N SER A 83 -9.13 -16.62 6.43
CA SER A 83 -8.20 -17.57 7.05
C SER A 83 -8.74 -18.06 8.39
N THR A 84 -8.48 -19.32 8.72
CA THR A 84 -8.78 -19.89 10.03
C THR A 84 -7.86 -19.37 11.13
N GLU A 85 -6.63 -18.94 10.82
CA GLU A 85 -5.62 -18.55 11.82
C GLU A 85 -5.82 -17.13 12.35
N ALA A 86 -6.08 -16.15 11.47
CA ALA A 86 -6.18 -14.75 11.86
C ALA A 86 -7.58 -14.15 11.67
N ASN A 87 -8.54 -14.95 11.18
CA ASN A 87 -9.90 -14.48 10.83
C ASN A 87 -9.92 -13.29 9.85
N VAL A 88 -8.90 -13.18 9.02
CA VAL A 88 -8.79 -12.23 7.89
C VAL A 88 -8.58 -13.00 6.59
N CYS A 89 -8.85 -12.37 5.45
CA CYS A 89 -8.67 -13.01 4.14
C CYS A 89 -7.19 -13.33 3.89
N ASP A 90 -6.90 -14.50 3.27
CA ASP A 90 -5.52 -14.91 2.96
C ASP A 90 -4.93 -14.20 1.74
N TYR A 91 -5.78 -13.78 0.80
CA TYR A 91 -5.38 -13.30 -0.52
C TYR A 91 -5.58 -11.80 -0.71
N PHE A 92 -6.22 -11.13 0.24
CA PHE A 92 -6.45 -9.70 0.22
C PHE A 92 -5.75 -9.03 1.40
N GLU A 93 -5.48 -7.75 1.24
CA GLU A 93 -4.83 -6.94 2.28
C GLU A 93 -5.81 -6.08 3.07
N SER A 94 -7.08 -6.05 2.65
CA SER A 94 -8.22 -5.45 3.36
C SER A 94 -9.54 -6.03 2.83
N SER A 95 -10.66 -5.51 3.33
CA SER A 95 -12.01 -5.99 2.97
C SER A 95 -12.57 -5.43 1.65
N ARG A 96 -11.92 -4.45 1.00
CA ARG A 96 -12.39 -3.77 -0.22
C ARG A 96 -11.24 -3.32 -1.11
N ILE A 97 -11.55 -2.89 -2.32
CA ILE A 97 -10.60 -2.16 -3.18
C ILE A 97 -10.46 -0.72 -2.68
N HIS A 98 -9.22 -0.19 -2.67
CA HIS A 98 -8.91 1.15 -2.19
C HIS A 98 -8.51 2.12 -3.28
N CYS A 99 -7.95 1.65 -4.40
CA CYS A 99 -7.60 2.55 -5.49
C CYS A 99 -8.83 3.10 -6.18
N GLU A 100 -8.73 4.35 -6.69
CA GLU A 100 -9.81 5.02 -7.44
C GLU A 100 -10.04 4.38 -8.82
N ALA A 101 -9.00 3.82 -9.42
CA ALA A 101 -9.06 3.07 -10.67
C ALA A 101 -7.79 2.26 -10.91
N ILE A 102 -7.87 1.30 -11.84
CA ILE A 102 -6.70 0.58 -12.35
C ILE A 102 -6.54 0.78 -13.86
N VAL A 103 -5.29 1.01 -14.27
CA VAL A 103 -4.90 1.27 -15.67
C VAL A 103 -3.86 0.24 -16.10
N CYS A 104 -4.08 -0.41 -17.24
CA CYS A 104 -3.15 -1.37 -17.81
C CYS A 104 -3.02 -1.24 -19.33
N GLN A 105 -2.02 -1.89 -19.91
CA GLN A 105 -1.86 -1.96 -21.34
C GLN A 105 -2.82 -2.99 -21.95
N ASP A 106 -2.83 -4.20 -21.43
CA ASP A 106 -3.65 -5.31 -21.93
C ASP A 106 -4.48 -5.93 -20.81
N TYR A 107 -5.71 -6.34 -21.12
CA TYR A 107 -6.59 -7.05 -20.21
C TYR A 107 -6.93 -8.45 -20.72
N SER A 108 -6.74 -9.46 -19.86
CA SER A 108 -7.11 -10.85 -20.15
C SER A 108 -8.57 -11.10 -19.77
N TRP A 109 -9.44 -11.27 -20.75
CA TRP A 109 -10.88 -11.50 -20.56
C TRP A 109 -11.20 -12.89 -19.96
N VAL A 110 -10.29 -13.84 -20.11
CA VAL A 110 -10.49 -15.21 -19.61
C VAL A 110 -9.35 -15.53 -18.65
N PRO A 111 -9.62 -15.51 -17.34
CA PRO A 111 -8.63 -15.92 -16.36
C PRO A 111 -8.34 -17.42 -16.45
N SER A 112 -7.08 -17.79 -16.20
CA SER A 112 -6.62 -19.18 -16.24
C SER A 112 -5.72 -19.44 -15.04
N HIS A 113 -6.31 -19.64 -13.86
CA HIS A 113 -5.61 -20.01 -12.64
C HIS A 113 -6.50 -20.83 -11.73
N TRP A 114 -5.94 -21.80 -11.05
CA TRP A 114 -6.71 -22.71 -10.18
C TRP A 114 -7.39 -22.02 -8.98
N GLN A 115 -6.86 -20.89 -8.53
CA GLN A 115 -7.44 -20.08 -7.44
C GLN A 115 -8.47 -19.05 -7.94
N SER A 116 -8.68 -18.91 -9.25
CA SER A 116 -9.61 -17.92 -9.78
C SER A 116 -11.04 -18.25 -9.40
N ALA A 117 -11.66 -17.44 -8.56
CA ALA A 117 -13.07 -17.53 -8.21
C ALA A 117 -13.94 -16.63 -9.10
N ARG A 118 -13.38 -15.56 -9.64
CA ARG A 118 -14.07 -14.59 -10.54
C ARG A 118 -13.08 -13.84 -11.42
N SER A 119 -13.57 -13.15 -12.44
CA SER A 119 -12.74 -12.26 -13.25
C SER A 119 -12.42 -10.97 -12.51
N LEU A 120 -11.31 -10.30 -12.89
CA LEU A 120 -11.00 -8.97 -12.38
C LEU A 120 -12.06 -7.94 -12.79
N ALA A 121 -12.60 -8.03 -14.02
CA ALA A 121 -13.66 -7.14 -14.50
C ALA A 121 -14.92 -7.21 -13.64
N ASP A 122 -15.37 -8.42 -13.29
CA ASP A 122 -16.56 -8.59 -12.46
C ASP A 122 -16.33 -8.01 -11.06
N TRP A 123 -15.17 -8.26 -10.46
CA TRP A 123 -14.82 -7.70 -9.16
C TRP A 123 -14.79 -6.17 -9.16
N LEU A 124 -14.15 -5.56 -10.16
CA LEU A 124 -14.12 -4.09 -10.30
C LEU A 124 -15.51 -3.49 -10.47
N LYS A 125 -16.41 -4.16 -11.22
CA LYS A 125 -17.81 -3.71 -11.40
C LYS A 125 -18.60 -3.81 -10.10
N GLU A 126 -18.43 -4.88 -9.33
CA GLU A 126 -19.08 -5.07 -8.03
C GLU A 126 -18.65 -3.99 -7.03
N GLU A 127 -17.36 -3.68 -6.97
CA GLU A 127 -16.78 -2.66 -6.09
C GLU A 127 -16.92 -1.22 -6.64
N LYS A 128 -17.49 -1.07 -7.85
CA LYS A 128 -17.65 0.22 -8.56
C LYS A 128 -16.31 0.93 -8.82
N ILE A 129 -15.29 0.19 -9.18
CA ILE A 129 -13.96 0.71 -9.50
C ILE A 129 -13.75 0.72 -11.03
N PRO A 130 -13.39 1.84 -11.63
CA PRO A 130 -13.02 1.90 -13.03
C PRO A 130 -11.77 1.08 -13.36
N GLY A 131 -11.83 0.35 -14.47
CA GLY A 131 -10.68 -0.33 -15.05
C GLY A 131 -10.55 0.06 -16.51
N ILE A 132 -9.38 0.54 -16.94
CA ILE A 132 -9.12 0.91 -18.34
C ILE A 132 -7.89 0.17 -18.89
N TYR A 133 -8.00 -0.31 -20.11
CA TYR A 133 -6.93 -0.98 -20.85
C TYR A 133 -6.72 -0.34 -22.22
N GLY A 134 -5.67 -0.75 -22.94
CA GLY A 134 -5.29 -0.17 -24.22
C GLY A 134 -4.42 1.08 -24.09
N ILE A 135 -4.00 1.39 -22.86
CA ILE A 135 -3.15 2.56 -22.54
C ILE A 135 -1.68 2.23 -22.77
N ASP A 136 -0.93 3.13 -23.40
CA ASP A 136 0.54 3.05 -23.41
C ASP A 136 1.08 3.37 -22.00
N THR A 137 1.04 2.36 -21.12
CA THR A 137 1.51 2.48 -19.74
C THR A 137 3.01 2.75 -19.63
N ARG A 138 3.79 2.40 -20.67
CA ARG A 138 5.22 2.72 -20.72
C ARG A 138 5.44 4.22 -20.95
N ALA A 139 4.73 4.84 -21.91
CA ALA A 139 4.79 6.29 -22.13
C ALA A 139 4.31 7.06 -20.90
N LEU A 140 3.18 6.63 -20.31
CA LEU A 140 2.64 7.23 -19.09
C LEU A 140 3.63 7.13 -17.92
N THR A 141 4.24 5.97 -17.69
CA THR A 141 5.24 5.78 -16.63
C THR A 141 6.46 6.67 -16.83
N LYS A 142 6.96 6.81 -18.06
CA LYS A 142 8.08 7.72 -18.37
C LYS A 142 7.70 9.17 -18.03
N LEU A 143 6.50 9.60 -18.42
CA LEU A 143 6.00 10.94 -18.12
C LEU A 143 5.96 11.21 -16.61
N LEU A 144 5.40 10.26 -15.83
CA LEU A 144 5.34 10.36 -14.37
C LEU A 144 6.73 10.35 -13.70
N ARG A 145 7.70 9.61 -14.24
CA ARG A 145 9.09 9.65 -13.74
C ARG A 145 9.77 10.98 -14.02
N ASP A 146 9.51 11.55 -15.19
CA ASP A 146 10.14 12.79 -15.63
C ASP A 146 9.53 14.02 -14.95
N LYS A 147 8.22 14.06 -14.74
CA LYS A 147 7.50 15.21 -14.17
C LYS A 147 7.14 15.05 -12.69
N GLY A 148 7.00 13.84 -12.19
CA GLY A 148 6.50 13.49 -10.87
C GLY A 148 5.12 12.85 -10.94
N SER A 149 4.60 12.34 -9.80
CA SER A 149 3.20 11.97 -9.67
C SER A 149 2.33 13.19 -9.97
N MET A 150 1.24 12.99 -10.69
CA MET A 150 0.32 14.05 -11.12
C MET A 150 -1.12 13.68 -10.78
N LEU A 151 -1.96 14.69 -10.64
CA LEU A 151 -3.40 14.47 -10.58
C LEU A 151 -3.91 13.99 -11.94
N GLY A 152 -4.88 13.09 -11.90
CA GLY A 152 -5.54 12.59 -13.09
C GLY A 152 -7.01 12.36 -12.86
N LYS A 153 -7.77 12.33 -13.97
CA LYS A 153 -9.17 11.96 -13.98
C LYS A 153 -9.46 11.01 -15.13
N ILE A 154 -10.35 10.06 -14.89
CA ILE A 154 -10.84 9.14 -15.90
C ILE A 154 -12.28 9.51 -16.22
N THR A 155 -12.55 9.69 -17.50
CA THR A 155 -13.90 9.96 -18.04
C THR A 155 -14.25 8.95 -19.13
N PHE A 156 -15.53 8.75 -19.38
CA PHE A 156 -16.04 7.78 -20.33
C PHE A 156 -16.81 8.48 -21.44
N GLU A 157 -16.79 7.94 -22.65
CA GLU A 157 -17.51 8.47 -23.81
C GLU A 157 -19.00 8.70 -23.49
N GLY A 158 -19.49 9.94 -23.71
CA GLY A 158 -20.85 10.34 -23.37
C GLY A 158 -21.15 10.47 -21.87
N GLY A 159 -20.13 10.34 -21.00
CA GLY A 159 -20.25 10.55 -19.55
C GLY A 159 -19.98 11.99 -19.12
N GLU A 160 -20.12 12.23 -17.82
CA GLU A 160 -19.83 13.53 -17.21
C GLU A 160 -18.31 13.78 -17.11
N ASP A 161 -17.90 15.03 -17.30
CA ASP A 161 -16.58 15.49 -16.89
C ASP A 161 -16.59 15.84 -15.39
N ILE A 162 -15.46 15.62 -14.73
CA ILE A 162 -15.28 15.88 -13.30
C ILE A 162 -14.03 16.73 -13.05
N GLU A 163 -13.96 17.36 -11.90
CA GLU A 163 -12.77 18.10 -11.47
C GLU A 163 -11.65 17.16 -11.01
N PHE A 164 -10.42 17.65 -11.05
CA PHE A 164 -9.29 16.98 -10.42
C PHE A 164 -9.46 16.97 -8.90
N ARG A 165 -9.02 15.87 -8.27
CA ARG A 165 -9.02 15.72 -6.81
C ARG A 165 -7.60 15.43 -6.34
N ASP A 166 -7.11 16.22 -5.40
CA ASP A 166 -5.83 15.97 -4.74
C ASP A 166 -6.04 15.23 -3.40
N PRO A 167 -5.76 13.92 -3.35
CA PRO A 167 -5.91 13.13 -2.13
C PRO A 167 -4.91 13.52 -1.03
N ASN A 168 -3.83 14.24 -1.36
CA ASN A 168 -2.84 14.68 -0.37
C ASN A 168 -3.33 15.88 0.48
N THR A 169 -4.49 16.44 0.17
CA THR A 169 -5.15 17.51 0.96
C THR A 169 -6.17 16.98 1.97
N GLU A 170 -6.37 15.66 2.01
CA GLU A 170 -7.36 15.01 2.85
C GLU A 170 -6.70 14.07 3.86
N ASN A 171 -7.34 13.85 5.02
CA ASN A 171 -6.91 12.81 5.96
C ASN A 171 -7.38 11.43 5.47
N LEU A 172 -6.58 10.78 4.63
CA LEU A 172 -6.87 9.45 4.12
C LEU A 172 -6.69 8.36 5.18
N ILE A 173 -5.86 8.58 6.19
CA ILE A 173 -5.68 7.64 7.31
C ILE A 173 -7.02 7.44 8.04
N ASP A 174 -7.74 8.52 8.32
CA ASP A 174 -9.05 8.42 8.96
C ASP A 174 -10.08 7.66 8.12
N LYS A 175 -9.98 7.72 6.78
CA LYS A 175 -10.89 7.00 5.88
C LYS A 175 -10.71 5.49 5.90
N VAL A 176 -9.48 5.01 6.09
CA VAL A 176 -9.13 3.59 6.01
C VAL A 176 -8.99 2.92 7.37
N SER A 177 -8.72 3.67 8.42
CA SER A 177 -8.56 3.17 9.78
C SER A 177 -9.85 2.58 10.33
N THR A 178 -9.72 1.48 11.09
CA THR A 178 -10.84 0.93 11.87
C THR A 178 -11.46 2.00 12.77
N LYS A 179 -12.74 1.87 13.05
CA LYS A 179 -13.44 2.76 13.99
C LYS A 179 -13.62 2.13 15.37
N GLU A 180 -13.25 0.86 15.51
CA GLU A 180 -13.41 0.09 16.74
C GLU A 180 -12.11 -0.65 17.09
N VAL A 181 -11.92 -0.97 18.35
CA VAL A 181 -10.85 -1.83 18.81
C VAL A 181 -11.19 -3.28 18.46
N VAL A 182 -10.26 -3.97 17.77
CA VAL A 182 -10.45 -5.35 17.31
C VAL A 182 -9.30 -6.21 17.79
N GLU A 183 -9.60 -7.42 18.30
CA GLU A 183 -8.60 -8.39 18.78
C GLU A 183 -8.39 -9.49 17.74
N PHE A 184 -7.10 -9.89 17.53
CA PHE A 184 -6.73 -10.99 16.66
C PHE A 184 -5.71 -11.90 17.36
N GLY A 185 -5.79 -13.20 17.05
CA GLY A 185 -4.89 -14.21 17.59
C GLY A 185 -5.04 -14.43 19.08
N GLU A 186 -4.28 -15.41 19.58
CA GLU A 186 -4.26 -15.81 20.99
C GLU A 186 -2.80 -15.92 21.44
N GLY A 187 -2.44 -15.24 22.51
CA GLY A 187 -1.06 -15.24 23.01
C GLY A 187 -0.97 -14.53 24.35
N GLU A 188 0.09 -14.85 25.12
CA GLU A 188 0.39 -14.18 26.38
C GLU A 188 0.85 -12.75 26.16
N LYS A 189 1.69 -12.54 25.13
CA LYS A 189 2.18 -11.22 24.76
C LYS A 189 1.16 -10.46 23.93
N ARG A 190 0.92 -9.21 24.30
CA ARG A 190 -0.02 -8.31 23.61
C ARG A 190 0.74 -7.24 22.82
N VAL A 191 0.45 -7.17 21.53
CA VAL A 191 0.93 -6.10 20.63
C VAL A 191 -0.25 -5.19 20.30
N VAL A 192 -0.13 -3.90 20.62
CA VAL A 192 -1.04 -2.90 20.09
C VAL A 192 -0.61 -2.55 18.68
N LEU A 193 -1.51 -2.70 17.70
CA LEU A 193 -1.34 -2.34 16.31
C LEU A 193 -2.16 -1.09 16.00
N VAL A 194 -1.50 0.04 15.76
CA VAL A 194 -2.17 1.29 15.37
C VAL A 194 -2.53 1.20 13.90
N ASP A 195 -3.82 1.31 13.62
CA ASP A 195 -4.37 1.17 12.27
C ASP A 195 -4.33 2.49 11.50
N CYS A 196 -3.27 2.69 10.74
CA CYS A 196 -3.18 3.79 9.78
C CYS A 196 -3.64 3.38 8.36
N GLY A 197 -4.13 2.16 8.19
CA GLY A 197 -4.47 1.50 6.94
C GLY A 197 -3.76 0.16 6.85
N THR A 198 -3.99 -0.68 7.85
CA THR A 198 -3.27 -1.94 8.08
C THR A 198 -3.53 -2.96 6.98
N LYS A 199 -2.47 -3.43 6.34
CA LYS A 199 -2.53 -4.63 5.51
C LYS A 199 -2.76 -5.87 6.38
N TYR A 200 -3.67 -6.73 5.96
CA TYR A 200 -3.98 -7.97 6.66
C TYR A 200 -2.75 -8.85 6.86
N ASN A 201 -1.76 -8.78 5.97
CA ASN A 201 -0.56 -9.59 6.16
C ASN A 201 0.30 -9.14 7.35
N ILE A 202 0.22 -7.90 7.81
CA ILE A 202 0.84 -7.47 9.08
C ILE A 202 0.21 -8.23 10.25
N ILE A 203 -1.13 -8.33 10.28
CA ILE A 203 -1.87 -9.08 11.30
C ILE A 203 -1.46 -10.56 11.24
N ARG A 204 -1.45 -11.17 10.03
CA ARG A 204 -1.02 -12.56 9.83
C ARG A 204 0.44 -12.79 10.28
N CYS A 205 1.35 -11.87 9.98
CA CYS A 205 2.75 -11.98 10.39
C CYS A 205 2.93 -11.95 11.92
N LEU A 206 2.16 -11.11 12.61
CA LEU A 206 2.19 -11.00 14.07
C LEU A 206 1.53 -12.23 14.72
N THR A 207 0.31 -12.58 14.33
CA THR A 207 -0.44 -13.70 14.95
C THR A 207 0.23 -15.05 14.76
N ARG A 208 0.84 -15.32 13.57
CA ARG A 208 1.64 -16.52 13.34
C ARG A 208 2.85 -16.67 14.28
N ARG A 209 3.30 -15.57 14.89
CA ARG A 209 4.38 -15.54 15.89
C ARG A 209 3.88 -15.66 17.33
N GLY A 210 2.59 -16.01 17.50
CA GLY A 210 2.00 -16.35 18.80
C GLY A 210 1.74 -15.15 19.70
N VAL A 211 1.53 -13.96 19.14
CA VAL A 211 1.12 -12.79 19.91
C VAL A 211 -0.36 -12.46 19.69
N ARG A 212 -0.97 -11.87 20.71
CA ARG A 212 -2.30 -11.27 20.62
C ARG A 212 -2.15 -9.86 20.06
N VAL A 213 -2.88 -9.54 19.00
CA VAL A 213 -2.88 -8.22 18.35
C VAL A 213 -4.15 -7.48 18.73
N THR A 214 -4.00 -6.32 19.36
CA THR A 214 -5.08 -5.37 19.62
C THR A 214 -4.98 -4.26 18.58
N LEU A 215 -5.79 -4.33 17.51
CA LEU A 215 -5.88 -3.30 16.49
C LEU A 215 -6.69 -2.13 17.03
N VAL A 216 -6.15 -0.93 16.96
CA VAL A 216 -6.78 0.29 17.47
C VAL A 216 -6.86 1.37 16.38
N PRO A 217 -7.87 2.27 16.41
CA PRO A 217 -7.93 3.41 15.49
C PRO A 217 -6.65 4.25 15.50
N TRP A 218 -6.36 4.94 14.38
CA TRP A 218 -5.17 5.77 14.20
C TRP A 218 -4.98 6.85 15.27
N ASP A 219 -6.07 7.41 15.80
CA ASP A 219 -6.08 8.49 16.80
C ASP A 219 -6.26 8.00 18.24
N TYR A 220 -6.39 6.68 18.44
CA TYR A 220 -6.63 6.07 19.74
C TYR A 220 -5.45 6.31 20.70
N ASP A 221 -5.74 6.69 21.95
CA ASP A 221 -4.73 6.78 23.01
C ASP A 221 -4.43 5.38 23.59
N PHE A 222 -3.58 4.64 22.89
CA PHE A 222 -3.18 3.28 23.25
C PHE A 222 -2.36 3.21 24.56
N THR A 223 -1.92 4.34 25.11
CA THR A 223 -1.22 4.35 26.39
C THR A 223 -2.13 4.00 27.56
N GLN A 224 -3.44 4.01 27.34
CA GLN A 224 -4.45 3.68 28.35
C GLN A 224 -4.73 2.18 28.50
N ILE A 225 -4.19 1.35 27.62
CA ILE A 225 -4.37 -0.10 27.67
C ILE A 225 -3.03 -0.83 27.88
N PRO A 226 -3.01 -1.98 28.56
CA PRO A 226 -1.78 -2.74 28.74
C PRO A 226 -1.34 -3.40 27.42
N TYR A 227 -0.04 -3.29 27.09
CA TYR A 227 0.58 -3.94 25.95
C TYR A 227 2.04 -4.28 26.26
N ASP A 228 2.65 -5.19 25.53
CA ASP A 228 4.07 -5.55 25.61
C ASP A 228 4.90 -4.84 24.55
N GLY A 229 4.32 -4.56 23.37
CA GLY A 229 4.94 -3.81 22.29
C GLY A 229 3.93 -3.03 21.46
N LEU A 230 4.41 -1.96 20.81
CA LEU A 230 3.65 -1.10 19.92
C LEU A 230 4.07 -1.32 18.48
N PHE A 231 3.10 -1.57 17.59
CA PHE A 231 3.31 -1.68 16.16
C PHE A 231 2.50 -0.61 15.43
N ILE A 232 3.10 0.13 14.50
CA ILE A 232 2.44 1.19 13.74
C ILE A 232 2.38 0.74 12.29
N SER A 233 1.20 0.61 11.74
CA SER A 233 0.99 0.04 10.42
C SER A 233 1.38 0.97 9.28
N ASN A 234 1.34 0.43 8.06
CA ASN A 234 1.32 1.17 6.82
C ASN A 234 0.03 2.00 6.69
N GLY A 235 -0.05 2.85 5.66
CA GLY A 235 -1.24 3.65 5.38
C GLY A 235 -1.07 4.62 4.22
N PRO A 236 -2.17 5.22 3.74
CA PRO A 236 -2.20 6.16 2.62
C PRO A 236 -1.91 7.60 3.01
N GLY A 237 -1.61 8.39 2.00
CA GLY A 237 -1.66 9.85 2.04
C GLY A 237 -0.50 10.53 2.73
N ASN A 238 -0.73 11.76 3.15
CA ASN A 238 0.28 12.62 3.76
C ASN A 238 0.36 12.36 5.28
N PRO A 239 1.54 11.97 5.82
CA PRO A 239 1.73 11.73 7.25
C PRO A 239 1.48 12.95 8.14
N GLU A 240 1.42 14.16 7.59
CA GLU A 240 1.14 15.38 8.35
C GLU A 240 -0.27 15.40 8.97
N PHE A 241 -1.22 14.65 8.41
CA PHE A 241 -2.57 14.55 8.96
C PHE A 241 -2.70 13.68 10.22
N ALA A 242 -1.64 12.94 10.59
CA ALA A 242 -1.65 12.02 11.73
C ALA A 242 -0.99 12.60 13.00
N ASP A 243 -1.12 13.88 13.30
CA ASP A 243 -0.52 14.51 14.48
C ASP A 243 -0.92 13.83 15.77
N LYS A 244 -2.17 13.35 15.88
CA LYS A 244 -2.64 12.64 17.08
C LYS A 244 -1.88 11.34 17.33
N THR A 245 -1.61 10.57 16.28
CA THR A 245 -0.77 9.37 16.36
C THR A 245 0.65 9.73 16.80
N VAL A 246 1.23 10.79 16.21
CA VAL A 246 2.58 11.27 16.55
C VAL A 246 2.67 11.67 18.03
N GLU A 247 1.66 12.36 18.57
CA GLU A 247 1.59 12.71 20.00
C GLU A 247 1.58 11.45 20.88
N ASN A 248 0.77 10.45 20.52
CA ASN A 248 0.68 9.20 21.28
C ASN A 248 1.97 8.38 21.20
N ILE A 249 2.67 8.38 20.04
CA ILE A 249 3.99 7.75 19.90
C ILE A 249 5.01 8.41 20.84
N ARG A 250 5.01 9.75 20.96
CA ARG A 250 5.89 10.47 21.91
C ARG A 250 5.65 10.04 23.34
N LYS A 251 4.39 9.86 23.77
CA LYS A 251 4.08 9.28 25.07
C LYS A 251 4.63 7.85 25.23
N ALA A 252 4.55 7.03 24.17
CA ALA A 252 5.09 5.68 24.17
C ALA A 252 6.63 5.62 24.30
N PHE A 253 7.35 6.64 23.84
CA PHE A 253 8.80 6.76 24.05
C PHE A 253 9.17 6.82 25.56
N GLU A 254 8.34 7.45 26.37
CA GLU A 254 8.52 7.54 27.83
C GLU A 254 8.22 6.19 28.53
N ILE A 255 7.27 5.42 27.99
CA ILE A 255 6.96 4.07 28.46
C ILE A 255 8.14 3.11 28.21
N GLY A 256 8.86 3.29 27.10
CA GLY A 256 10.09 2.58 26.78
C GLY A 256 9.91 1.12 26.29
N LYS A 257 8.69 0.67 26.01
CA LYS A 257 8.41 -0.65 25.43
C LYS A 257 8.78 -0.70 23.96
N PRO A 258 9.06 -1.90 23.38
CA PRO A 258 9.40 -2.03 21.97
C PRO A 258 8.42 -1.35 21.02
N ILE A 259 8.94 -0.63 20.03
CA ILE A 259 8.15 0.05 19.00
C ILE A 259 8.70 -0.33 17.63
N CYS A 260 7.80 -0.77 16.73
CA CYS A 260 8.11 -0.99 15.33
C CYS A 260 7.12 -0.25 14.43
N GLY A 261 7.58 0.40 13.36
CA GLY A 261 6.76 1.09 12.38
C GLY A 261 7.04 0.62 10.95
N ILE A 262 5.99 0.40 10.15
CA ILE A 262 6.10 0.01 8.74
C ILE A 262 5.51 1.10 7.86
N CYS A 263 6.24 1.55 6.83
CA CYS A 263 5.83 2.49 5.79
C CYS A 263 5.29 3.80 6.41
N MET A 264 3.99 4.05 6.47
CA MET A 264 3.41 5.18 7.20
C MET A 264 3.89 5.18 8.66
N GLY A 265 3.95 4.02 9.30
CA GLY A 265 4.46 3.87 10.67
C GLY A 265 5.93 4.29 10.82
N ASN A 266 6.78 4.08 9.82
CA ASN A 266 8.14 4.62 9.79
C ASN A 266 8.12 6.16 9.77
N GLN A 267 7.27 6.75 8.94
CA GLN A 267 7.15 8.21 8.81
C GLN A 267 6.63 8.84 10.11
N LEU A 268 5.63 8.25 10.74
CA LEU A 268 5.06 8.74 12.00
C LEU A 268 6.04 8.59 13.17
N LEU A 269 6.75 7.46 13.25
CA LEU A 269 7.81 7.25 14.23
C LEU A 269 8.94 8.28 14.06
N SER A 270 9.34 8.55 12.81
CA SER A 270 10.37 9.53 12.49
C SER A 270 9.94 10.97 12.85
N ARG A 271 8.68 11.33 12.58
CA ARG A 271 8.10 12.61 13.02
C ARG A 271 8.04 12.73 14.54
N ALA A 272 7.68 11.65 15.24
CA ALA A 272 7.67 11.62 16.70
C ALA A 272 9.07 11.80 17.27
N ALA A 273 10.09 11.22 16.65
CA ALA A 273 11.49 11.40 16.98
C ALA A 273 11.99 12.83 16.70
N GLY A 274 11.37 13.58 15.79
CA GLY A 274 11.74 14.95 15.42
C GLY A 274 12.35 15.11 14.04
N ALA A 275 12.41 14.03 13.24
CA ALA A 275 12.87 14.10 11.86
C ALA A 275 11.78 14.68 10.94
N LYS A 276 12.21 15.25 9.81
CA LYS A 276 11.32 15.79 8.78
C LYS A 276 11.02 14.74 7.71
N ILE A 277 9.81 14.83 7.16
CA ILE A 277 9.36 14.02 6.03
C ILE A 277 9.22 14.92 4.81
N TYR A 278 9.51 14.38 3.62
CA TYR A 278 9.32 15.09 2.37
C TYR A 278 8.66 14.19 1.33
N LYS A 279 7.94 14.79 0.38
CA LYS A 279 7.30 14.08 -0.73
C LYS A 279 8.34 13.76 -1.80
N LEU A 280 8.41 12.48 -2.21
CA LEU A 280 9.24 12.03 -3.33
C LEU A 280 8.61 12.46 -4.65
N LYS A 281 9.42 12.63 -5.68
CA LYS A 281 8.98 13.07 -7.00
C LYS A 281 7.91 12.14 -7.59
N TYR A 282 8.12 10.81 -7.54
CA TYR A 282 7.16 9.80 -8.04
C TYR A 282 7.00 8.60 -7.09
N GLY A 283 7.70 8.61 -5.94
CA GLY A 283 7.65 7.55 -4.95
C GLY A 283 8.32 6.24 -5.38
N HIS A 284 8.35 5.29 -4.44
CA HIS A 284 8.82 3.93 -4.68
C HIS A 284 7.63 2.97 -4.66
N ARG A 285 7.35 2.32 -5.82
CA ARG A 285 6.27 1.33 -5.94
C ARG A 285 6.73 0.17 -6.82
N GLY A 286 6.86 -1.00 -6.19
CA GLY A 286 7.32 -2.23 -6.85
C GLY A 286 7.88 -3.25 -5.89
N HIS A 287 8.26 -4.41 -6.43
CA HIS A 287 8.74 -5.56 -5.65
C HIS A 287 10.25 -5.79 -5.80
N ASN A 288 10.99 -4.85 -6.35
CA ASN A 288 12.41 -5.00 -6.70
C ASN A 288 13.27 -3.84 -6.21
N GLN A 289 12.91 -3.25 -5.07
CA GLN A 289 13.65 -2.14 -4.49
C GLN A 289 14.76 -2.67 -3.57
N PRO A 290 16.05 -2.44 -3.93
CA PRO A 290 17.17 -2.90 -3.13
C PRO A 290 17.42 -1.96 -1.95
N VAL A 291 17.50 -2.52 -0.74
CA VAL A 291 17.87 -1.79 0.46
C VAL A 291 19.08 -2.40 1.13
N ARG A 292 19.90 -1.59 1.77
CA ARG A 292 21.04 -2.03 2.57
C ARG A 292 20.77 -1.77 4.05
N LEU A 293 21.03 -2.77 4.89
CA LEU A 293 21.07 -2.61 6.34
C LEU A 293 22.30 -1.78 6.73
N THR A 294 22.06 -0.61 7.34
CA THR A 294 23.11 0.35 7.69
C THR A 294 24.17 -0.27 8.62
N GLY A 295 25.44 0.03 8.35
CA GLY A 295 26.59 -0.51 9.10
C GLY A 295 26.99 -1.94 8.73
N THR A 296 26.37 -2.51 7.68
CA THR A 296 26.68 -3.86 7.18
C THR A 296 26.74 -3.89 5.64
N ASP A 297 27.21 -5.03 5.09
CA ASP A 297 27.17 -5.31 3.65
C ASP A 297 25.89 -6.07 3.23
N LYS A 298 24.93 -6.28 4.15
CA LYS A 298 23.70 -7.00 3.86
C LYS A 298 22.73 -6.13 3.06
N CYS A 299 22.32 -6.64 1.91
CA CYS A 299 21.33 -6.04 1.03
C CYS A 299 20.13 -6.98 0.87
N PHE A 300 18.96 -6.40 0.74
CA PHE A 300 17.70 -7.13 0.58
C PHE A 300 16.92 -6.54 -0.60
N ILE A 301 16.16 -7.36 -1.29
CA ILE A 301 15.16 -6.89 -2.25
C ILE A 301 13.84 -6.75 -1.51
N THR A 302 13.18 -5.60 -1.67
CA THR A 302 11.98 -5.25 -0.88
C THR A 302 10.79 -4.89 -1.76
N SER A 303 9.60 -5.08 -1.19
CA SER A 303 8.34 -4.54 -1.69
C SER A 303 8.14 -3.14 -1.11
N GLN A 304 7.83 -2.16 -1.95
CA GLN A 304 7.61 -0.78 -1.53
C GLN A 304 6.36 -0.19 -2.18
N ASN A 305 5.67 0.68 -1.43
CA ASN A 305 4.54 1.47 -1.90
C ASN A 305 4.43 2.74 -1.05
N HIS A 306 5.28 3.75 -1.34
CA HIS A 306 5.24 5.01 -0.61
C HIS A 306 5.61 6.21 -1.49
N GLY A 307 5.00 7.36 -1.19
CA GLY A 307 5.26 8.64 -1.85
C GLY A 307 6.05 9.64 -0.99
N PHE A 308 6.34 9.30 0.27
CA PHE A 308 7.07 10.15 1.20
C PHE A 308 8.28 9.42 1.77
N ALA A 309 9.31 10.16 2.16
CA ALA A 309 10.52 9.63 2.76
C ALA A 309 11.02 10.52 3.92
N VAL A 310 11.82 9.94 4.81
CA VAL A 310 12.47 10.63 5.92
C VAL A 310 13.71 11.37 5.39
N ASP A 311 13.86 12.64 5.76
CA ASP A 311 15.08 13.41 5.49
C ASP A 311 16.20 13.00 6.43
N ASN A 312 17.20 12.28 5.91
CA ASN A 312 18.36 11.79 6.65
C ASN A 312 19.10 12.90 7.40
N ALA A 313 19.13 14.13 6.87
CA ALA A 313 19.85 15.26 7.47
C ALA A 313 19.17 15.77 8.75
N THR A 314 17.93 15.39 9.00
CA THR A 314 17.12 15.85 10.14
C THR A 314 16.94 14.80 11.23
N ILE A 315 17.50 13.60 11.07
CA ILE A 315 17.42 12.53 12.06
C ILE A 315 18.18 12.97 13.32
N PRO A 316 17.54 12.95 14.51
CA PRO A 316 18.19 13.35 15.76
C PRO A 316 19.38 12.48 16.14
N ALA A 317 20.30 13.02 16.97
CA ALA A 317 21.58 12.39 17.27
C ALA A 317 21.47 11.04 18.02
N ASP A 318 20.40 10.77 18.71
CA ASP A 318 20.09 9.51 19.41
C ASP A 318 19.44 8.45 18.51
N TRP A 319 19.11 8.82 17.29
CA TRP A 319 18.63 7.95 16.23
C TRP A 319 19.65 7.81 15.10
N GLU A 320 19.47 6.81 14.27
CA GLU A 320 20.27 6.59 13.05
C GLU A 320 19.43 5.94 11.95
N PRO A 321 19.83 6.08 10.66
CA PRO A 321 19.23 5.32 9.58
C PRO A 321 19.38 3.83 9.84
N HIS A 322 18.28 3.07 9.73
CA HIS A 322 18.27 1.61 9.84
C HIS A 322 18.54 0.94 8.50
N PHE A 323 17.87 1.43 7.47
CA PHE A 323 18.04 0.98 6.09
C PHE A 323 18.16 2.17 5.14
N ILE A 324 18.86 1.94 4.02
CA ILE A 324 19.06 2.92 2.93
C ILE A 324 18.76 2.26 1.60
N ASN A 325 17.99 2.95 0.74
CA ASN A 325 17.73 2.53 -0.64
C ASN A 325 19.01 2.60 -1.47
N MET A 326 19.29 1.54 -2.22
CA MET A 326 20.52 1.43 -3.01
C MET A 326 20.42 2.12 -4.37
N ASN A 327 19.22 2.50 -4.81
CA ASN A 327 19.02 3.20 -6.08
C ASN A 327 19.27 4.71 -5.97
N ASP A 328 18.84 5.34 -4.88
CA ASP A 328 18.82 6.80 -4.76
C ASP A 328 19.27 7.33 -3.38
N GLY A 329 19.59 6.45 -2.43
CA GLY A 329 20.08 6.84 -1.10
C GLY A 329 19.00 7.33 -0.16
N THR A 330 17.71 7.20 -0.48
CA THR A 330 16.62 7.56 0.42
C THR A 330 16.64 6.72 1.69
N ASN A 331 16.14 7.29 2.79
CA ASN A 331 15.96 6.57 4.05
C ASN A 331 14.87 5.51 3.91
N GLU A 332 15.20 4.31 4.35
CA GLU A 332 14.29 3.15 4.31
C GLU A 332 13.95 2.60 5.71
N GLY A 333 14.20 3.41 6.75
CA GLY A 333 13.90 3.11 8.14
C GLY A 333 14.85 3.82 9.08
N ILE A 334 14.40 4.02 10.32
CA ILE A 334 15.23 4.55 11.41
C ILE A 334 15.25 3.59 12.60
N ARG A 335 16.28 3.67 13.42
CA ARG A 335 16.36 2.98 14.71
C ARG A 335 16.96 3.88 15.79
N HIS A 336 16.50 3.72 17.01
CA HIS A 336 17.08 4.36 18.17
C HIS A 336 18.35 3.61 18.61
N LYS A 337 19.42 4.33 18.96
CA LYS A 337 20.74 3.74 19.28
C LYS A 337 20.75 2.86 20.53
N THR A 338 19.84 3.10 21.48
CA THR A 338 19.86 2.43 22.80
C THR A 338 18.50 1.89 23.26
N LYS A 339 17.38 2.43 22.73
CA LYS A 339 16.02 1.97 23.05
C LYS A 339 15.52 0.99 22.00
N PRO A 340 14.54 0.10 22.30
CA PRO A 340 14.04 -0.90 21.37
C PRO A 340 13.03 -0.31 20.36
N PHE A 341 13.40 0.77 19.67
CA PHE A 341 12.57 1.48 18.71
C PHE A 341 13.22 1.41 17.33
N PHE A 342 12.48 0.94 16.34
CA PHE A 342 12.96 0.84 14.95
C PHE A 342 11.81 0.83 13.95
N SER A 343 12.13 0.99 12.69
CA SER A 343 11.16 1.01 11.61
C SER A 343 11.74 0.56 10.27
N ALA A 344 10.84 0.26 9.34
CA ALA A 344 11.13 0.04 7.93
C ALA A 344 10.17 0.86 7.06
N GLN A 345 10.69 1.52 6.02
CA GLN A 345 9.88 2.24 5.04
C GLN A 345 9.24 1.28 4.04
N PHE A 346 9.94 0.20 3.71
CA PHE A 346 9.45 -0.89 2.88
C PHE A 346 8.48 -1.80 3.64
N HIS A 347 7.88 -2.76 2.93
CA HIS A 347 6.89 -3.71 3.45
C HIS A 347 7.53 -5.09 3.71
N PRO A 348 8.00 -5.38 4.95
CA PRO A 348 8.59 -6.68 5.28
C PRO A 348 7.57 -7.82 5.28
N GLU A 349 6.28 -7.51 5.43
CA GLU A 349 5.19 -8.46 5.30
C GLU A 349 4.96 -8.90 3.85
N ALA A 350 5.51 -8.14 2.87
CA ALA A 350 5.30 -8.34 1.44
C ALA A 350 3.82 -8.39 1.03
N SER A 351 3.34 -9.46 0.50
CA SER A 351 1.98 -9.76 0.06
C SER A 351 1.41 -8.69 -0.92
N SER A 352 1.86 -8.71 -2.14
CA SER A 352 2.83 -9.58 -2.81
C SER A 352 4.27 -9.07 -2.70
N GLY A 353 5.21 -9.87 -3.21
CA GLY A 353 6.62 -9.49 -3.28
C GLY A 353 7.58 -10.40 -2.49
N PRO A 354 8.87 -10.05 -2.42
CA PRO A 354 9.90 -10.83 -1.72
C PRO A 354 9.68 -10.82 -0.20
N LYS A 355 10.00 -11.96 0.43
CA LYS A 355 9.86 -12.18 1.88
C LYS A 355 11.19 -12.10 2.64
N ASP A 356 12.25 -11.65 1.99
CA ASP A 356 13.62 -11.63 2.54
C ASP A 356 13.74 -10.79 3.81
N THR A 357 12.84 -9.86 4.04
CA THR A 357 12.85 -8.94 5.18
C THR A 357 11.83 -9.27 6.26
N GLU A 358 11.13 -10.42 6.18
CA GLU A 358 10.16 -10.84 7.19
C GLU A 358 10.76 -11.01 8.59
N PHE A 359 12.11 -11.16 8.67
CA PHE A 359 12.85 -11.23 9.92
C PHE A 359 12.64 -10.00 10.85
N ILE A 360 12.21 -8.86 10.31
CA ILE A 360 11.88 -7.65 11.09
C ILE A 360 10.79 -7.94 12.13
N PHE A 361 9.81 -8.78 11.78
CA PHE A 361 8.82 -9.24 12.74
C PHE A 361 9.45 -10.11 13.83
N ASP A 362 10.39 -11.01 13.47
CA ASP A 362 11.10 -11.85 14.46
C ASP A 362 11.95 -11.02 15.41
N GLU A 363 12.60 -9.96 14.90
CA GLU A 363 13.35 -9.02 15.73
C GLU A 363 12.43 -8.28 16.71
N PHE A 364 11.27 -7.80 16.25
CA PHE A 364 10.30 -7.13 17.09
C PHE A 364 9.77 -8.07 18.19
N ILE A 365 9.38 -9.30 17.86
CA ILE A 365 8.86 -10.27 18.82
C ILE A 365 9.91 -10.66 19.88
N LYS A 366 11.19 -10.75 19.53
CA LYS A 366 12.27 -11.03 20.49
C LYS A 366 12.45 -9.94 21.56
N LEU A 367 12.00 -8.75 21.29
CA LEU A 367 12.10 -7.61 22.21
C LEU A 367 10.93 -7.54 23.21
N LEU A 368 9.81 -8.25 22.95
CA LEU A 368 8.64 -8.33 23.84
C LEU A 368 8.95 -9.17 25.08
#